data_58b7707f92895ff068d3b78605a8d5e2
#
_entry.id   58b7707f92895ff068d3b78605a8d5e2
#
_cell.length_a   1.000
_cell.length_b   1.000
_cell.length_c   1.000
_cell.angle_alpha   90.00
_cell.angle_beta   90.00
_cell.angle_gamma   90.00
#
_symmetry.space_group_name_H-M   'P 1'
#
loop_
_entity.id
_entity.type
_entity.pdbx_description
1 polymer ?
#
loop_
_entity_poly.entity_id
_entity_poly.type
_entity_poly.pdbx_seq_one_letter_code
_entity_poly.pdbx_strand_id
1 'polypeptide(L)'
;MTAGIMNIMRRPLEGQSKNVLQAAINVMKERDIKGNITSSLGFVNPGDGMNVTTTINVDSLSSIEALHDSFFASEEWQDEWDQTASMCKSVVTAVLASAAPPEDVPENPKYMVRNIMIANRGKRQELIDFMLEVRKGMDGMKPSILIPLSDAQRVRATRVFGSLEDVSAALINGGSGPEARRNKLIELTDSYFRTISRIHYVNV
;
A
#
# COMPACT_ATOMS: atom_id res chain seq x y z
N MET A 1 1.72 13.26 -16.69
CA MET A 1 2.36 11.94 -16.43
C MET A 1 1.63 11.29 -15.26
N THR A 2 1.43 9.97 -15.28
CA THR A 2 0.71 9.27 -14.21
C THR A 2 1.70 8.90 -13.12
N ALA A 3 1.53 9.46 -11.93
CA ALA A 3 2.29 9.07 -10.75
C ALA A 3 2.08 7.59 -10.44
N GLY A 4 3.05 6.93 -9.89
CA GLY A 4 3.03 5.51 -9.60
C GLY A 4 3.58 5.17 -8.23
N ILE A 5 3.32 3.94 -7.85
CA ILE A 5 3.86 3.34 -6.64
C ILE A 5 4.37 1.94 -6.96
N MET A 6 5.56 1.62 -6.49
CA MET A 6 6.03 0.24 -6.44
C MET A 6 5.96 -0.26 -5.00
N ASN A 7 5.28 -1.38 -4.78
CA ASN A 7 5.29 -2.07 -3.50
C ASN A 7 6.13 -3.32 -3.57
N ILE A 8 6.96 -3.52 -2.55
CA ILE A 8 7.71 -4.74 -2.33
C ILE A 8 7.21 -5.33 -1.02
N MET A 9 6.45 -6.41 -1.10
CA MET A 9 5.88 -7.11 0.05
C MET A 9 6.75 -8.31 0.39
N ARG A 10 7.31 -8.32 1.59
CA ARG A 10 8.18 -9.38 2.10
C ARG A 10 7.47 -10.11 3.22
N ARG A 11 7.48 -11.43 3.15
CA ARG A 11 7.03 -12.30 4.25
C ARG A 11 8.28 -12.91 4.90
N PRO A 12 8.73 -12.39 6.05
CA PRO A 12 9.92 -12.88 6.73
C PRO A 12 9.79 -14.35 7.15
N LEU A 13 10.91 -15.05 7.18
CA LEU A 13 11.05 -16.32 7.90
C LEU A 13 10.87 -16.10 9.40
N GLU A 14 10.57 -17.15 10.14
CA GLU A 14 10.45 -17.08 11.58
C GLU A 14 11.74 -16.53 12.23
N GLY A 15 11.59 -15.57 13.14
CA GLY A 15 12.71 -14.88 13.78
C GLY A 15 13.39 -13.79 12.93
N GLN A 16 13.10 -13.67 11.63
CA GLN A 16 13.78 -12.72 10.72
C GLN A 16 13.07 -11.37 10.55
N SER A 17 11.90 -11.18 11.15
CA SER A 17 11.08 -9.97 10.95
C SER A 17 11.82 -8.66 11.21
N LYS A 18 12.62 -8.60 12.30
CA LYS A 18 13.42 -7.42 12.65
C LYS A 18 14.53 -7.17 11.63
N ASN A 19 15.21 -8.22 11.18
CA ASN A 19 16.31 -8.13 10.22
C ASN A 19 15.80 -7.65 8.86
N VAL A 20 14.69 -8.22 8.36
CA VAL A 20 14.05 -7.80 7.10
C VAL A 20 13.57 -6.36 7.16
N LEU A 21 12.97 -5.95 8.30
CA LEU A 21 12.53 -4.57 8.49
C LEU A 21 13.72 -3.59 8.46
N GLN A 22 14.79 -3.91 9.19
CA GLN A 22 15.97 -3.04 9.25
C GLN A 22 16.69 -2.96 7.90
N ALA A 23 16.87 -4.08 7.20
CA ALA A 23 17.46 -4.11 5.86
C ALA A 23 16.65 -3.22 4.88
N ALA A 24 15.32 -3.34 4.89
CA ALA A 24 14.46 -2.50 4.04
C ALA A 24 14.61 -1.01 4.37
N ILE A 25 14.72 -0.63 5.66
CA ILE A 25 14.94 0.77 6.09
C ILE A 25 16.31 1.27 5.60
N ASN A 26 17.35 0.46 5.73
CA ASN A 26 18.71 0.85 5.33
C ASN A 26 18.77 1.16 3.84
N VAL A 27 18.27 0.27 2.99
CA VAL A 27 18.22 0.46 1.52
C VAL A 27 17.51 1.77 1.15
N MET A 28 16.35 2.07 1.75
CA MET A 28 15.64 3.32 1.46
C MET A 28 16.42 4.56 1.90
N LYS A 29 17.12 4.50 3.04
CA LYS A 29 17.94 5.61 3.55
C LYS A 29 19.19 5.85 2.72
N GLU A 30 19.95 4.79 2.44
CA GLU A 30 21.23 4.86 1.74
C GLU A 30 21.07 5.33 0.30
N ARG A 31 19.95 4.98 -0.34
CA ARG A 31 19.65 5.35 -1.72
C ARG A 31 18.68 6.53 -1.86
N ASP A 32 18.34 7.21 -0.77
CA ASP A 32 17.36 8.33 -0.71
C ASP A 32 16.05 8.04 -1.45
N ILE A 33 15.55 6.81 -1.33
CA ILE A 33 14.32 6.38 -2.02
C ILE A 33 13.10 6.97 -1.31
N LYS A 34 12.26 7.68 -2.05
CA LYS A 34 11.01 8.28 -1.55
C LYS A 34 9.93 7.22 -1.30
N GLY A 35 9.28 7.32 -0.15
CA GLY A 35 8.21 6.38 0.19
C GLY A 35 8.16 6.03 1.66
N ASN A 36 7.71 4.80 1.97
CA ASN A 36 7.57 4.36 3.36
C ASN A 36 7.79 2.85 3.52
N ILE A 37 8.06 2.45 4.77
CA ILE A 37 8.12 1.06 5.18
C ILE A 37 7.11 0.80 6.28
N THR A 38 6.32 -0.24 6.09
CA THR A 38 5.28 -0.66 7.04
C THR A 38 5.39 -2.13 7.40
N SER A 39 4.96 -2.49 8.62
CA SER A 39 4.68 -3.88 8.97
C SER A 39 3.20 -4.07 9.28
N SER A 40 2.65 -5.24 8.93
CA SER A 40 1.25 -5.56 9.23
C SER A 40 1.01 -5.62 10.75
N LEU A 41 -0.13 -5.07 11.18
CA LEU A 41 -0.70 -5.28 12.50
C LEU A 41 -1.77 -6.37 12.38
N GLY A 42 -1.54 -7.49 13.04
CA GLY A 42 -2.45 -8.63 12.96
C GLY A 42 -2.23 -9.50 11.71
N PHE A 43 -2.92 -10.60 11.67
CA PHE A 43 -2.79 -11.65 10.67
C PHE A 43 -3.86 -11.45 9.60
N VAL A 44 -3.47 -11.33 8.35
CA VAL A 44 -4.40 -11.34 7.22
C VAL A 44 -4.96 -12.75 7.04
N ASN A 45 -4.11 -13.79 7.24
CA ASN A 45 -4.51 -15.19 7.31
C ASN A 45 -3.79 -15.85 8.48
N PRO A 46 -4.41 -16.84 9.14
CA PRO A 46 -3.75 -17.64 10.15
C PRO A 46 -2.45 -18.27 9.61
N GLY A 47 -1.34 -18.09 10.33
CA GLY A 47 -0.02 -18.61 9.94
C GLY A 47 0.81 -17.73 9.01
N ASP A 48 0.30 -16.58 8.55
CA ASP A 48 1.04 -15.70 7.64
C ASP A 48 2.17 -14.91 8.31
N GLY A 49 2.10 -14.70 9.62
CA GLY A 49 3.09 -13.89 10.33
C GLY A 49 3.05 -12.41 9.95
N MET A 50 4.08 -11.68 10.33
CA MET A 50 4.23 -10.26 10.01
C MET A 50 4.72 -10.08 8.57
N ASN A 51 4.03 -9.22 7.79
CA ASN A 51 4.50 -8.78 6.48
C ASN A 51 5.21 -7.43 6.59
N VAL A 52 6.34 -7.27 5.92
CA VAL A 52 7.05 -5.99 5.75
C VAL A 52 6.81 -5.50 4.33
N THR A 53 6.25 -4.31 4.19
CA THR A 53 5.98 -3.71 2.88
C THR A 53 6.79 -2.42 2.72
N THR A 54 7.65 -2.39 1.72
CA THR A 54 8.28 -1.18 1.20
C THR A 54 7.34 -0.59 0.14
N THR A 55 7.00 0.69 0.28
CA THR A 55 6.27 1.46 -0.72
C THR A 55 7.22 2.50 -1.28
N ILE A 56 7.49 2.47 -2.56
CA ILE A 56 8.32 3.44 -3.29
C ILE A 56 7.38 4.33 -4.09
N ASN A 57 7.45 5.64 -3.84
CA ASN A 57 6.67 6.64 -4.58
C ASN A 57 7.48 7.13 -5.77
N VAL A 58 6.87 7.25 -6.93
CA VAL A 58 7.49 7.78 -8.14
C VAL A 58 6.57 8.77 -8.84
N ASP A 59 7.17 9.79 -9.46
CA ASP A 59 6.44 10.83 -10.15
C ASP A 59 5.82 10.35 -11.47
N SER A 60 6.37 9.28 -12.04
CA SER A 60 5.88 8.66 -13.28
C SER A 60 6.13 7.16 -13.30
N LEU A 61 5.38 6.43 -14.14
CA LEU A 61 5.63 5.01 -14.35
C LEU A 61 6.98 4.76 -15.02
N SER A 62 7.48 5.68 -15.85
CA SER A 62 8.83 5.58 -16.44
C SER A 62 9.95 5.71 -15.40
N SER A 63 9.69 6.35 -14.25
CA SER A 63 10.66 6.36 -13.15
C SER A 63 10.81 4.98 -12.50
N ILE A 64 9.80 4.10 -12.60
CA ILE A 64 9.89 2.70 -12.15
C ILE A 64 10.80 1.90 -13.10
N GLU A 65 10.73 2.16 -14.41
CA GLU A 65 11.62 1.55 -15.40
C GLU A 65 13.07 1.94 -15.10
N ALA A 66 13.33 3.24 -14.91
CA ALA A 66 14.68 3.74 -14.56
C ALA A 66 15.20 3.16 -13.22
N LEU A 67 14.34 3.00 -12.22
CA LEU A 67 14.68 2.36 -10.96
C LEU A 67 15.06 0.89 -11.15
N HIS A 68 14.30 0.18 -11.98
CA HIS A 68 14.55 -1.20 -12.35
C HIS A 68 15.88 -1.36 -13.10
N ASP A 69 16.16 -0.51 -14.08
CA ASP A 69 17.41 -0.50 -14.83
C ASP A 69 18.61 -0.23 -13.90
N SER A 70 18.47 0.73 -12.96
CA SER A 70 19.49 1.04 -11.97
C SER A 70 19.76 -0.16 -11.03
N PHE A 71 18.71 -0.88 -10.64
CA PHE A 71 18.84 -2.10 -9.84
C PHE A 71 19.66 -3.17 -10.57
N PHE A 72 19.35 -3.44 -11.84
CA PHE A 72 20.09 -4.46 -12.63
C PHE A 72 21.48 -4.01 -13.04
N ALA A 73 21.79 -2.73 -13.04
CA ALA A 73 23.13 -2.22 -13.29
C ALA A 73 24.06 -2.24 -12.05
N SER A 74 23.53 -2.52 -10.84
CA SER A 74 24.28 -2.49 -9.58
C SER A 74 24.36 -3.88 -8.95
N GLU A 75 25.54 -4.53 -9.00
CA GLU A 75 25.80 -5.80 -8.30
C GLU A 75 25.56 -5.66 -6.78
N GLU A 76 26.02 -4.56 -6.17
CA GLU A 76 25.82 -4.29 -4.74
C GLU A 76 24.34 -4.28 -4.37
N TRP A 77 23.49 -3.65 -5.20
CA TRP A 77 22.04 -3.59 -4.93
C TRP A 77 21.37 -4.97 -5.11
N GLN A 78 21.83 -5.76 -6.06
CA GLN A 78 21.37 -7.13 -6.25
C GLN A 78 21.77 -8.02 -5.06
N ASP A 79 22.99 -7.89 -4.56
CA ASP A 79 23.49 -8.63 -3.39
C ASP A 79 22.68 -8.28 -2.13
N GLU A 80 22.40 -6.99 -1.87
CA GLU A 80 21.53 -6.54 -0.77
C GLU A 80 20.11 -7.11 -0.89
N TRP A 81 19.58 -7.14 -2.11
CA TRP A 81 18.28 -7.73 -2.39
C TRP A 81 18.27 -9.23 -2.08
N ASP A 82 19.25 -9.98 -2.59
CA ASP A 82 19.35 -11.43 -2.41
C ASP A 82 19.56 -11.79 -0.94
N GLN A 83 20.38 -11.02 -0.23
CA GLN A 83 20.54 -11.14 1.21
C GLN A 83 19.20 -10.94 1.95
N THR A 84 18.46 -9.90 1.60
CA THR A 84 17.16 -9.63 2.23
C THR A 84 16.13 -10.69 1.84
N ALA A 85 16.09 -11.12 0.58
CA ALA A 85 15.20 -12.14 0.07
C ALA A 85 15.43 -13.50 0.72
N SER A 86 16.69 -13.87 1.01
CA SER A 86 17.04 -15.11 1.71
C SER A 86 16.46 -15.21 3.12
N MET A 87 16.14 -14.08 3.76
CA MET A 87 15.47 -14.00 5.05
C MET A 87 13.93 -14.08 4.96
N CYS A 88 13.39 -14.27 3.75
CA CYS A 88 11.94 -14.23 3.50
C CYS A 88 11.42 -15.57 2.98
N LYS A 89 10.18 -15.92 3.36
CA LYS A 89 9.41 -17.02 2.75
C LYS A 89 8.97 -16.67 1.33
N SER A 90 8.70 -15.39 1.09
CA SER A 90 8.34 -14.87 -0.22
C SER A 90 8.60 -13.37 -0.31
N VAL A 91 8.88 -12.92 -1.52
CA VAL A 91 8.95 -11.51 -1.90
C VAL A 91 8.06 -11.32 -3.13
N VAL A 92 7.16 -10.34 -3.06
CA VAL A 92 6.24 -10.02 -4.16
C VAL A 92 6.36 -8.53 -4.46
N THR A 93 6.55 -8.19 -5.73
CA THR A 93 6.57 -6.82 -6.21
C THR A 93 5.28 -6.53 -6.98
N ALA A 94 4.71 -5.36 -6.75
CA ALA A 94 3.53 -4.88 -7.46
C ALA A 94 3.69 -3.41 -7.84
N VAL A 95 3.39 -3.09 -9.09
CA VAL A 95 3.33 -1.72 -9.62
C VAL A 95 1.89 -1.26 -9.65
N LEU A 96 1.64 -0.05 -9.15
CA LEU A 96 0.31 0.54 -9.09
C LEU A 96 0.35 1.94 -9.71
N ALA A 97 -0.60 2.23 -10.58
CA ALA A 97 -0.86 3.58 -11.06
C ALA A 97 -1.72 4.35 -10.03
N SER A 98 -1.49 5.65 -9.89
CA SER A 98 -2.29 6.52 -9.02
C SER A 98 -3.44 7.13 -9.82
N ALA A 99 -4.68 6.80 -9.47
CA ALA A 99 -5.88 7.48 -9.96
C ALA A 99 -6.17 8.76 -9.15
N ALA A 100 -5.76 8.79 -7.88
CA ALA A 100 -5.79 9.99 -7.05
C ALA A 100 -4.71 9.90 -5.95
N PRO A 101 -3.88 10.94 -5.76
CA PRO A 101 -2.93 10.99 -4.64
C PRO A 101 -3.66 11.20 -3.30
N PRO A 102 -3.01 10.96 -2.16
CA PRO A 102 -3.59 11.31 -0.87
C PRO A 102 -3.63 12.84 -0.70
N GLU A 103 -4.62 13.35 0.06
CA GLU A 103 -4.70 14.76 0.46
C GLU A 103 -4.83 14.85 1.98
N ASP A 104 -4.43 15.98 2.57
CA ASP A 104 -4.49 16.25 4.01
C ASP A 104 -3.86 15.14 4.86
N VAL A 105 -2.66 14.71 4.44
CA VAL A 105 -1.89 13.68 5.14
C VAL A 105 -1.42 14.21 6.51
N PRO A 106 -1.61 13.47 7.61
CA PRO A 106 -1.09 13.85 8.92
C PRO A 106 0.43 14.07 8.87
N GLU A 107 0.92 15.05 9.60
CA GLU A 107 2.36 15.39 9.66
C GLU A 107 3.21 14.21 10.16
N ASN A 108 2.71 13.46 11.14
CA ASN A 108 3.38 12.30 11.74
C ASN A 108 2.53 11.03 11.61
N PRO A 109 2.42 10.43 10.41
CA PRO A 109 1.60 9.24 10.21
C PRO A 109 2.27 8.03 10.85
N LYS A 110 1.52 7.31 11.70
CA LYS A 110 2.00 6.13 12.41
C LYS A 110 1.37 4.83 11.91
N TYR A 111 0.19 4.92 11.30
CA TYR A 111 -0.56 3.77 10.83
C TYR A 111 -1.04 3.98 9.41
N MET A 112 -1.09 2.88 8.67
CA MET A 112 -1.61 2.85 7.30
C MET A 112 -2.72 1.82 7.20
N VAL A 113 -3.86 2.21 6.68
CA VAL A 113 -4.99 1.34 6.37
C VAL A 113 -5.10 1.22 4.86
N ARG A 114 -5.05 -0.01 4.35
CA ARG A 114 -5.27 -0.33 2.95
C ARG A 114 -6.59 -1.09 2.82
N ASN A 115 -7.54 -0.49 2.13
CA ASN A 115 -8.78 -1.13 1.72
C ASN A 115 -8.56 -1.68 0.31
N ILE A 116 -8.66 -2.97 0.15
CA ILE A 116 -8.43 -3.68 -1.11
C ILE A 116 -9.78 -4.24 -1.56
N MET A 117 -10.20 -3.83 -2.73
CA MET A 117 -11.47 -4.17 -3.33
C MET A 117 -11.22 -4.95 -4.62
N ILE A 118 -11.88 -6.07 -4.78
CA ILE A 118 -11.91 -6.81 -6.03
C ILE A 118 -13.24 -6.47 -6.70
N ALA A 119 -13.18 -5.81 -7.84
CA ALA A 119 -14.36 -5.43 -8.59
C ALA A 119 -15.04 -6.68 -9.20
N ASN A 120 -16.34 -6.68 -9.29
CA ASN A 120 -17.08 -7.61 -10.14
C ASN A 120 -16.57 -7.52 -11.58
N ARG A 121 -16.64 -8.64 -12.31
CA ARG A 121 -16.15 -8.70 -13.68
C ARG A 121 -16.76 -7.59 -14.55
N GLY A 122 -15.89 -6.79 -15.18
CA GLY A 122 -16.28 -5.64 -16.01
C GLY A 122 -16.64 -4.37 -15.23
N LYS A 123 -16.65 -4.38 -13.89
CA LYS A 123 -17.08 -3.26 -13.04
C LYS A 123 -15.93 -2.41 -12.47
N ARG A 124 -14.67 -2.69 -12.83
CA ARG A 124 -13.51 -1.98 -12.25
C ARG A 124 -13.58 -0.47 -12.47
N GLN A 125 -13.93 0.00 -13.67
CA GLN A 125 -14.00 1.43 -13.95
C GLN A 125 -15.12 2.09 -13.15
N GLU A 126 -16.30 1.47 -13.07
CA GLU A 126 -17.40 1.97 -12.24
C GLU A 126 -17.02 2.06 -10.75
N LEU A 127 -16.25 1.07 -10.24
CA LEU A 127 -15.73 1.09 -8.87
C LEU A 127 -14.74 2.23 -8.67
N ILE A 128 -13.82 2.48 -9.61
CA ILE A 128 -12.87 3.60 -9.54
C ILE A 128 -13.63 4.93 -9.50
N ASP A 129 -14.57 5.14 -10.41
CA ASP A 129 -15.37 6.37 -10.50
C ASP A 129 -16.17 6.59 -9.22
N PHE A 130 -16.80 5.55 -8.69
CA PHE A 130 -17.50 5.57 -7.41
C PHE A 130 -16.56 5.94 -6.24
N MET A 131 -15.36 5.35 -6.19
CA MET A 131 -14.40 5.67 -5.13
C MET A 131 -13.88 7.11 -5.22
N LEU A 132 -13.69 7.64 -6.43
CA LEU A 132 -13.32 9.03 -6.65
C LEU A 132 -14.44 9.99 -6.22
N GLU A 133 -15.70 9.64 -6.46
CA GLU A 133 -16.86 10.41 -6.01
C GLU A 133 -16.96 10.40 -4.48
N VAL A 134 -16.89 9.21 -3.88
CA VAL A 134 -16.88 9.07 -2.40
C VAL A 134 -15.79 9.93 -1.77
N ARG A 135 -14.57 9.90 -2.37
CA ARG A 135 -13.43 10.69 -1.91
C ARG A 135 -13.69 12.20 -1.93
N LYS A 136 -14.36 12.73 -2.96
CA LYS A 136 -14.70 14.16 -3.06
C LYS A 136 -15.56 14.66 -1.90
N GLY A 137 -16.46 13.81 -1.41
CA GLY A 137 -17.35 14.13 -0.29
C GLY A 137 -16.79 13.79 1.09
N MET A 138 -15.47 13.51 1.21
CA MET A 138 -14.84 13.24 2.51
C MET A 138 -14.23 14.51 3.09
N ASP A 139 -14.44 14.70 4.39
CA ASP A 139 -13.74 15.70 5.18
C ASP A 139 -12.40 15.15 5.69
N GLY A 140 -11.41 16.03 5.85
CA GLY A 140 -10.06 15.70 6.31
C GLY A 140 -9.28 14.81 5.32
N MET A 141 -8.41 13.96 5.85
CA MET A 141 -7.50 13.13 5.04
C MET A 141 -8.24 12.27 4.02
N LYS A 142 -7.98 12.54 2.72
CA LYS A 142 -8.54 11.78 1.61
C LYS A 142 -7.61 10.64 1.19
N PRO A 143 -8.14 9.42 0.96
CA PRO A 143 -7.33 8.28 0.57
C PRO A 143 -6.66 8.46 -0.79
N SER A 144 -5.48 7.88 -1.00
CA SER A 144 -5.03 7.60 -2.34
C SER A 144 -5.88 6.50 -2.96
N ILE A 145 -6.18 6.61 -4.26
CA ILE A 145 -6.83 5.55 -5.04
C ILE A 145 -5.80 5.01 -6.03
N LEU A 146 -5.50 3.73 -5.90
CA LEU A 146 -4.40 3.05 -6.58
C LEU A 146 -4.91 1.84 -7.36
N ILE A 147 -4.37 1.65 -8.55
CA ILE A 147 -4.78 0.63 -9.51
C ILE A 147 -3.57 -0.25 -9.81
N PRO A 148 -3.52 -1.52 -9.33
CA PRO A 148 -2.47 -2.45 -9.72
C PRO A 148 -2.48 -2.68 -11.24
N LEU A 149 -1.29 -2.62 -11.86
CA LEU A 149 -1.17 -2.82 -13.32
C LEU A 149 -1.32 -4.30 -13.71
N SER A 150 -0.94 -5.21 -12.80
CA SER A 150 -1.00 -6.67 -13.02
C SER A 150 -2.35 -7.31 -12.68
N ASP A 151 -3.35 -6.54 -12.21
CA ASP A 151 -4.63 -7.09 -11.76
C ASP A 151 -5.79 -6.27 -12.34
N ALA A 152 -6.55 -6.90 -13.23
CA ALA A 152 -7.63 -6.25 -13.99
C ALA A 152 -8.88 -5.91 -13.15
N GLN A 153 -8.99 -6.41 -11.91
CA GLN A 153 -10.19 -6.24 -11.08
C GLN A 153 -9.89 -5.47 -9.78
N ARG A 154 -8.62 -5.39 -9.36
CA ARG A 154 -8.26 -4.81 -8.06
C ARG A 154 -8.23 -3.28 -8.09
N VAL A 155 -8.78 -2.69 -7.03
CA VAL A 155 -8.67 -1.26 -6.69
C VAL A 155 -8.25 -1.16 -5.22
N ARG A 156 -7.36 -0.25 -4.89
CA ARG A 156 -6.88 -0.04 -3.53
C ARG A 156 -7.10 1.40 -3.08
N ALA A 157 -7.74 1.60 -1.95
CA ALA A 157 -7.79 2.89 -1.26
C ALA A 157 -6.90 2.84 -0.03
N THR A 158 -5.99 3.82 0.12
CA THR A 158 -5.04 3.86 1.23
C THR A 158 -5.18 5.16 2.00
N ARG A 159 -5.31 5.04 3.34
CA ARG A 159 -5.30 6.18 4.29
C ARG A 159 -4.21 5.97 5.32
N VAL A 160 -3.72 7.08 5.87
CA VAL A 160 -2.77 7.08 6.99
C VAL A 160 -3.35 7.82 8.19
N PHE A 161 -2.90 7.46 9.40
CA PHE A 161 -3.45 7.94 10.67
C PHE A 161 -2.32 8.15 11.68
N GLY A 162 -2.53 9.10 12.61
CA GLY A 162 -1.59 9.40 13.69
C GLY A 162 -1.66 8.39 14.84
N SER A 163 -2.83 7.78 15.07
CA SER A 163 -3.08 6.84 16.19
C SER A 163 -3.97 5.66 15.78
N LEU A 164 -4.01 4.61 16.60
CA LEU A 164 -4.98 3.51 16.45
C LEU A 164 -6.39 3.94 16.83
N GLU A 165 -6.54 4.90 17.71
CA GLU A 165 -7.81 5.52 18.08
C GLU A 165 -8.45 6.18 16.86
N ASP A 166 -7.66 6.95 16.06
CA ASP A 166 -8.13 7.55 14.82
C ASP A 166 -8.52 6.48 13.79
N VAL A 167 -7.74 5.38 13.70
CA VAL A 167 -8.10 4.24 12.86
C VAL A 167 -9.44 3.66 13.32
N SER A 168 -9.61 3.39 14.62
CA SER A 168 -10.83 2.83 15.18
C SER A 168 -12.04 3.74 14.94
N ALA A 169 -11.91 5.04 15.22
CA ALA A 169 -12.96 6.02 14.99
C ALA A 169 -13.37 6.09 13.52
N ALA A 170 -12.40 6.11 12.60
CA ALA A 170 -12.67 6.12 11.17
C ALA A 170 -13.34 4.83 10.67
N LEU A 171 -13.03 3.68 11.28
CA LEU A 171 -13.62 2.39 10.91
C LEU A 171 -15.04 2.22 11.45
N ILE A 172 -15.27 2.64 12.70
CA ILE A 172 -16.60 2.57 13.34
C ILE A 172 -17.55 3.59 12.69
N ASN A 173 -17.12 4.84 12.58
CA ASN A 173 -17.95 5.92 12.04
C ASN A 173 -18.05 5.85 10.50
N GLY A 174 -16.98 5.45 9.81
CA GLY A 174 -16.95 5.28 8.35
C GLY A 174 -17.80 4.11 7.85
N GLY A 175 -18.05 3.10 8.71
CA GLY A 175 -19.01 2.03 8.45
C GLY A 175 -20.48 2.49 8.50
N SER A 176 -20.74 3.66 9.08
CA SER A 176 -22.06 4.30 9.18
C SER A 176 -22.38 5.23 8.00
N GLY A 177 -21.61 5.21 6.92
CA GLY A 177 -21.91 5.95 5.70
C GLY A 177 -23.32 5.61 5.17
N PRO A 178 -23.94 6.48 4.34
CA PRO A 178 -25.28 6.27 3.81
C PRO A 178 -25.44 4.85 3.27
N GLU A 179 -26.57 4.20 3.60
CA GLU A 179 -26.87 2.83 3.18
C GLU A 179 -26.73 2.65 1.67
N ALA A 180 -27.17 3.64 0.89
CA ALA A 180 -27.02 3.66 -0.55
C ALA A 180 -25.55 3.50 -1.01
N ARG A 181 -24.59 4.12 -0.28
CA ARG A 181 -23.17 4.01 -0.57
C ARG A 181 -22.64 2.60 -0.29
N ARG A 182 -23.08 1.99 0.82
CA ARG A 182 -22.70 0.60 1.15
C ARG A 182 -23.26 -0.38 0.11
N ASN A 183 -24.53 -0.23 -0.24
CA ASN A 183 -25.19 -1.07 -1.24
C ASN A 183 -24.51 -0.94 -2.61
N LYS A 184 -24.11 0.27 -3.02
CA LYS A 184 -23.37 0.48 -4.25
C LYS A 184 -21.98 -0.18 -4.23
N LEU A 185 -21.27 -0.12 -3.10
CA LEU A 185 -19.98 -0.81 -2.96
C LEU A 185 -20.16 -2.34 -3.09
N ILE A 186 -21.19 -2.91 -2.44
CA ILE A 186 -21.51 -4.36 -2.52
C ILE A 186 -21.85 -4.74 -3.97
N GLU A 187 -22.62 -3.94 -4.70
CA GLU A 187 -22.95 -4.16 -6.10
C GLU A 187 -21.71 -4.21 -7.01
N LEU A 188 -20.72 -3.35 -6.72
CA LEU A 188 -19.53 -3.18 -7.54
C LEU A 188 -18.40 -4.14 -7.21
N THR A 189 -18.41 -4.78 -6.03
CA THR A 189 -17.30 -5.61 -5.55
C THR A 189 -17.71 -7.07 -5.36
N ASP A 190 -16.83 -7.97 -5.80
CA ASP A 190 -16.87 -9.41 -5.48
C ASP A 190 -16.39 -9.65 -4.05
N SER A 191 -15.29 -9.01 -3.69
CA SER A 191 -14.72 -9.13 -2.35
C SER A 191 -14.04 -7.85 -1.88
N TYR A 192 -13.95 -7.71 -0.56
CA TYR A 192 -13.35 -6.58 0.12
C TYR A 192 -12.57 -7.07 1.33
N PHE A 193 -11.34 -6.63 1.45
CA PHE A 193 -10.56 -6.86 2.66
C PHE A 193 -9.72 -5.64 3.04
N ARG A 194 -9.33 -5.58 4.30
CA ARG A 194 -8.63 -4.46 4.89
C ARG A 194 -7.38 -4.93 5.60
N THR A 195 -6.30 -4.20 5.41
CA THR A 195 -5.08 -4.38 6.19
C THR A 195 -4.76 -3.12 6.97
N ILE A 196 -4.27 -3.30 8.20
CA ILE A 196 -3.75 -2.22 9.05
C ILE A 196 -2.27 -2.50 9.25
N SER A 197 -1.45 -1.48 9.06
CA SER A 197 0.01 -1.61 9.19
C SER A 197 0.58 -0.49 10.05
N ARG A 198 1.64 -0.79 10.80
CA ARG A 198 2.47 0.21 11.48
C ARG A 198 3.46 0.79 10.47
N ILE A 199 3.60 2.10 10.45
CA ILE A 199 4.64 2.80 9.68
C ILE A 199 5.90 2.89 10.54
N HIS A 200 7.04 2.46 10.01
CA HIS A 200 8.33 2.45 10.68
C HIS A 200 9.32 3.47 10.11
N TYR A 201 9.14 3.82 8.85
CA TYR A 201 9.97 4.77 8.14
C TYR A 201 9.15 5.51 7.09
N VAL A 202 9.44 6.81 6.92
CA VAL A 202 8.89 7.66 5.85
C VAL A 202 10.03 8.53 5.32
N ASN A 203 10.13 8.61 3.99
CA ASN A 203 10.93 9.58 3.25
C ASN A 203 10.02 10.26 2.22
N VAL A 204 9.77 11.56 2.35
CA VAL A 204 8.86 12.36 1.51
C VAL A 204 9.63 13.23 0.53
#